data_98808b7fae355e9a0189b599cb99480c
#
_entry.id   98808b7fae355e9a0189b599cb99480c
#
_cell.length_a   1.000
_cell.length_b   1.000
_cell.length_c   1.000
_cell.angle_alpha   90.00
_cell.angle_beta   90.00
_cell.angle_gamma   90.00
#
_symmetry.space_group_name_H-M   'P 1'
#
loop_
_entity.id
_entity.type
_entity.pdbx_description
1 polymer ?
#
loop_
_entity_poly.entity_id
_entity_poly.type
_entity_poly.pdbx_seq_one_letter_code
_entity_poly.pdbx_strand_id
1 'polypeptide(L)'
;MNRRKPLPLLRRKSRRPLWQSALLYAIVIFWCFIVLFPFYWLATTSVKRPIDVSRGPNYIPYIDFQPIPDHWEEMFGIQRESTERHFRNSLVSAAGSTILSVIIGAMAGYGLSRFKYYWGRLGWDNDNIAFWIISQRFLPPAIFIVPFVLLYNAFSLIDTYGGLIIAYTMFNIPFAVWIMRDFFNGLPVDLEESARVDGATRWGAFMRIVLPLSAPGLVAVAIFSFIFAWNEYLFALMLTNFNAITMPVLIAGQNNTRGIEWWFISALTLMAVVPVIIIGLLLERFITRGLTAGAVKG
;
A
#
# COMPACT_ATOMS: atom_id res chain seq x y z
N MET A 1 65.03 10.53 0.42
CA MET A 1 64.56 9.12 0.20
C MET A 1 63.03 9.15 0.18
N ASN A 2 62.46 9.13 -1.03
CA ASN A 2 61.02 9.29 -1.26
C ASN A 2 60.36 7.93 -1.41
N ARG A 3 59.75 7.40 -0.35
CA ARG A 3 59.04 6.11 -0.39
C ARG A 3 57.67 6.33 -1.06
N ARG A 4 57.52 5.97 -2.32
CA ARG A 4 56.25 5.90 -3.02
C ARG A 4 55.36 4.85 -2.30
N LYS A 5 54.20 5.29 -1.78
CA LYS A 5 53.15 4.40 -1.29
C LYS A 5 52.64 3.53 -2.44
N PRO A 6 52.49 2.22 -2.27
CA PRO A 6 51.93 1.35 -3.30
C PRO A 6 50.47 1.72 -3.55
N LEU A 7 50.09 1.87 -4.83
CA LEU A 7 48.71 2.05 -5.26
C LEU A 7 47.82 0.88 -4.77
N PRO A 8 46.61 1.09 -4.29
CA PRO A 8 45.72 0.03 -3.91
C PRO A 8 45.37 -0.82 -5.12
N LEU A 9 45.73 -2.09 -5.08
CA LEU A 9 45.38 -3.09 -6.08
C LEU A 9 43.85 -3.08 -6.24
N LEU A 10 43.36 -2.72 -7.44
CA LEU A 10 41.96 -2.87 -7.82
C LEU A 10 41.52 -4.32 -7.54
N ARG A 11 40.70 -4.51 -6.54
CA ARG A 11 40.12 -5.79 -6.13
C ARG A 11 39.38 -6.37 -7.34
N ARG A 12 40.05 -7.28 -8.06
CA ARG A 12 39.48 -8.01 -9.20
C ARG A 12 38.20 -8.67 -8.74
N LYS A 13 37.03 -8.19 -9.22
CA LYS A 13 35.73 -8.83 -8.94
C LYS A 13 35.87 -10.29 -9.33
N SER A 14 35.94 -11.16 -8.34
CA SER A 14 35.94 -12.62 -8.56
C SER A 14 34.66 -12.95 -9.35
N ARG A 15 34.85 -13.41 -10.59
CA ARG A 15 33.72 -13.91 -11.39
C ARG A 15 33.23 -15.17 -10.69
N ARG A 16 31.96 -15.13 -10.25
CA ARG A 16 31.32 -16.32 -9.66
C ARG A 16 31.42 -17.48 -10.68
N PRO A 17 31.67 -18.71 -10.23
CA PRO A 17 31.68 -19.86 -11.09
C PRO A 17 30.31 -20.05 -11.76
N LEU A 18 30.31 -20.50 -13.02
CA LEU A 18 29.10 -20.58 -13.85
C LEU A 18 27.96 -21.36 -13.19
N TRP A 19 28.29 -22.44 -12.47
CA TRP A 19 27.28 -23.24 -11.77
C TRP A 19 26.55 -22.48 -10.63
N GLN A 20 27.26 -21.59 -9.90
CA GLN A 20 26.64 -20.75 -8.88
C GLN A 20 25.69 -19.73 -9.50
N SER A 21 26.08 -19.17 -10.65
CA SER A 21 25.20 -18.26 -11.40
C SER A 21 23.98 -19.00 -11.94
N ALA A 22 24.15 -20.21 -12.48
CA ALA A 22 23.06 -21.04 -12.96
C ALA A 22 22.09 -21.42 -11.83
N LEU A 23 22.60 -21.80 -10.66
CA LEU A 23 21.77 -22.10 -9.50
C LEU A 23 20.98 -20.88 -9.02
N LEU A 24 21.62 -19.70 -8.97
CA LEU A 24 20.91 -18.45 -8.61
C LEU A 24 19.80 -18.13 -9.60
N TYR A 25 20.04 -18.23 -10.89
CA TYR A 25 19.00 -18.01 -11.90
C TYR A 25 17.88 -19.04 -11.80
N ALA A 26 18.19 -20.31 -11.56
CA ALA A 26 17.18 -21.35 -11.38
C ALA A 26 16.27 -21.04 -10.17
N ILE A 27 16.85 -20.61 -9.04
CA ILE A 27 16.09 -20.20 -7.85
C ILE A 27 15.21 -18.99 -8.17
N VAL A 28 15.76 -17.96 -8.84
CA VAL A 28 15.01 -16.76 -9.20
C VAL A 28 13.85 -17.10 -10.15
N ILE A 29 14.09 -17.90 -11.18
CA ILE A 29 13.06 -18.31 -12.14
C ILE A 29 11.96 -19.11 -11.42
N PHE A 30 12.33 -20.02 -10.52
CA PHE A 30 11.37 -20.79 -9.72
C PHE A 30 10.48 -19.88 -8.87
N TRP A 31 11.05 -18.91 -8.17
CA TRP A 31 10.28 -17.94 -7.41
C TRP A 31 9.42 -17.03 -8.29
N CYS A 32 9.94 -16.58 -9.43
CA CYS A 32 9.14 -15.82 -10.40
C CYS A 32 7.95 -16.64 -10.89
N PHE A 33 8.13 -17.93 -11.16
CA PHE A 33 7.04 -18.80 -11.57
C PHE A 33 5.95 -18.91 -10.48
N ILE A 34 6.35 -19.16 -9.22
CA ILE A 34 5.39 -19.23 -8.09
C ILE A 34 4.60 -17.93 -7.94
N VAL A 35 5.27 -16.76 -8.03
CA VAL A 35 4.62 -15.45 -7.86
C VAL A 35 3.74 -15.10 -9.05
N LEU A 36 4.16 -15.42 -10.28
CA LEU A 36 3.41 -15.05 -11.49
C LEU A 36 2.28 -16.04 -11.82
N PHE A 37 2.34 -17.27 -11.32
CA PHE A 37 1.36 -18.30 -11.64
C PHE A 37 -0.09 -17.91 -11.26
N PRO A 38 -0.38 -17.33 -10.08
CA PRO A 38 -1.73 -16.87 -9.76
C PRO A 38 -2.25 -15.79 -10.75
N PHE A 39 -1.39 -14.88 -11.20
CA PHE A 39 -1.77 -13.87 -12.19
C PHE A 39 -2.03 -14.50 -13.57
N TYR A 40 -1.20 -15.46 -13.96
CA TYR A 40 -1.45 -16.25 -15.16
C TYR A 40 -2.78 -16.99 -15.08
N TRP A 41 -3.08 -17.61 -13.92
CA TRP A 41 -4.34 -18.30 -13.69
C TRP A 41 -5.54 -17.35 -13.79
N LEU A 42 -5.48 -16.18 -13.16
CA LEU A 42 -6.51 -15.15 -13.29
C LEU A 42 -6.69 -14.71 -14.76
N ALA A 43 -5.59 -14.42 -15.45
CA ALA A 43 -5.62 -14.01 -16.85
C ALA A 43 -6.26 -15.07 -17.76
N THR A 44 -5.89 -16.34 -17.58
CA THR A 44 -6.49 -17.42 -18.37
C THR A 44 -7.94 -17.67 -17.99
N THR A 45 -8.29 -17.58 -16.70
CA THR A 45 -9.66 -17.80 -16.23
C THR A 45 -10.60 -16.69 -16.70
N SER A 46 -10.14 -15.45 -16.81
CA SER A 46 -10.96 -14.32 -17.29
C SER A 46 -11.41 -14.44 -18.74
N VAL A 47 -10.80 -15.33 -19.52
CA VAL A 47 -11.15 -15.58 -20.94
C VAL A 47 -11.67 -17.00 -21.18
N LYS A 48 -11.99 -17.77 -20.13
CA LYS A 48 -12.59 -19.10 -20.23
C LYS A 48 -14.11 -19.02 -20.27
N ARG A 49 -14.73 -19.93 -21.03
CA ARG A 49 -16.18 -20.13 -20.91
C ARG A 49 -16.52 -20.77 -19.56
N PRO A 50 -17.72 -20.56 -19.01
CA PRO A 50 -18.16 -21.18 -17.76
C PRO A 50 -17.94 -22.69 -17.72
N ILE A 51 -18.20 -23.36 -18.83
CA ILE A 51 -18.05 -24.80 -18.95
C ILE A 51 -16.59 -25.28 -18.85
N ASP A 52 -15.66 -24.48 -19.39
CA ASP A 52 -14.23 -24.80 -19.36
C ASP A 52 -13.64 -24.64 -17.95
N VAL A 53 -14.22 -23.73 -17.13
CA VAL A 53 -13.88 -23.61 -15.71
C VAL A 53 -14.40 -24.80 -14.90
N SER A 54 -15.61 -25.28 -15.21
CA SER A 54 -16.26 -26.35 -14.45
C SER A 54 -15.72 -27.75 -14.79
N ARG A 55 -15.17 -27.96 -15.99
CA ARG A 55 -14.69 -29.27 -16.46
C ARG A 55 -13.32 -29.70 -15.92
N GLY A 56 -12.60 -28.82 -15.21
CA GLY A 56 -11.32 -29.16 -14.61
C GLY A 56 -10.21 -28.18 -14.97
N PRO A 57 -8.96 -28.51 -14.63
CA PRO A 57 -7.82 -27.62 -14.78
C PRO A 57 -7.39 -27.50 -16.25
N ASN A 58 -7.91 -26.52 -16.95
CA ASN A 58 -7.50 -26.13 -18.30
C ASN A 58 -6.43 -25.03 -18.17
N TYR A 59 -5.18 -25.31 -18.54
CA TYR A 59 -4.08 -24.39 -18.30
C TYR A 59 -3.70 -23.57 -19.53
N ILE A 60 -3.70 -24.16 -20.72
CA ILE A 60 -3.07 -23.60 -21.91
C ILE A 60 -4.13 -23.10 -22.89
N PRO A 61 -4.21 -21.76 -23.15
CA PRO A 61 -5.10 -21.23 -24.17
C PRO A 61 -4.85 -21.86 -25.55
N TYR A 62 -5.90 -22.02 -26.32
CA TYR A 62 -5.95 -22.62 -27.66
C TYR A 62 -5.62 -24.14 -27.72
N ILE A 63 -5.13 -24.75 -26.63
CA ILE A 63 -4.92 -26.21 -26.51
C ILE A 63 -6.02 -26.80 -25.65
N ASP A 64 -6.16 -26.34 -24.41
CA ASP A 64 -7.11 -26.90 -23.44
C ASP A 64 -8.49 -26.24 -23.56
N PHE A 65 -8.57 -24.99 -24.02
CA PHE A 65 -9.79 -24.22 -24.19
C PHE A 65 -9.63 -23.13 -25.25
N GLN A 66 -10.76 -22.66 -25.81
CA GLN A 66 -10.76 -21.52 -26.72
C GLN A 66 -11.04 -20.23 -25.92
N PRO A 67 -10.10 -19.26 -25.91
CA PRO A 67 -10.32 -17.98 -25.24
C PRO A 67 -11.47 -17.20 -25.86
N ILE A 68 -12.30 -16.59 -25.00
CA ILE A 68 -13.41 -15.71 -25.41
C ILE A 68 -13.27 -14.34 -24.74
N PRO A 69 -13.63 -13.23 -25.39
CA PRO A 69 -13.60 -11.89 -24.81
C PRO A 69 -14.87 -11.54 -24.02
N ASP A 70 -15.91 -12.38 -24.04
CA ASP A 70 -17.27 -12.10 -23.61
C ASP A 70 -17.35 -11.44 -22.23
N HIS A 71 -16.55 -11.89 -21.27
CA HIS A 71 -16.56 -11.36 -19.89
C HIS A 71 -15.96 -9.96 -19.80
N TRP A 72 -14.99 -9.65 -20.66
CA TRP A 72 -14.42 -8.31 -20.79
C TRP A 72 -15.37 -7.37 -21.54
N GLU A 73 -16.04 -7.88 -22.58
CA GLU A 73 -17.07 -7.14 -23.29
C GLU A 73 -18.28 -6.85 -22.40
N GLU A 74 -18.69 -7.80 -21.55
CA GLU A 74 -19.72 -7.57 -20.54
C GLU A 74 -19.31 -6.51 -19.54
N MET A 75 -18.08 -6.62 -18.99
CA MET A 75 -17.54 -5.70 -17.98
C MET A 75 -17.44 -4.26 -18.51
N PHE A 76 -16.98 -4.06 -19.75
CA PHE A 76 -16.84 -2.74 -20.38
C PHE A 76 -18.06 -2.31 -21.20
N GLY A 77 -19.04 -3.19 -21.39
CA GLY A 77 -20.30 -2.95 -22.07
C GLY A 77 -21.47 -2.79 -21.10
N ILE A 78 -22.20 -3.87 -20.90
CA ILE A 78 -23.44 -3.87 -20.10
C ILE A 78 -23.22 -3.47 -18.65
N GLN A 79 -22.13 -3.95 -18.04
CA GLN A 79 -21.79 -3.67 -16.63
C GLN A 79 -20.84 -2.47 -16.45
N ARG A 80 -20.58 -1.73 -17.52
CA ARG A 80 -19.60 -0.63 -17.51
C ARG A 80 -19.85 0.39 -16.42
N GLU A 81 -21.06 0.92 -16.35
CA GLU A 81 -21.42 1.96 -15.36
C GLU A 81 -21.21 1.45 -13.92
N SER A 82 -21.61 0.22 -13.65
CA SER A 82 -21.40 -0.42 -12.36
C SER A 82 -19.90 -0.58 -12.04
N THR A 83 -19.13 -1.14 -12.96
CA THR A 83 -17.69 -1.39 -12.79
C THR A 83 -16.93 -0.09 -12.59
N GLU A 84 -17.15 0.91 -13.45
CA GLU A 84 -16.52 2.24 -13.35
C GLU A 84 -16.86 2.93 -12.02
N ARG A 85 -18.10 2.82 -11.55
CA ARG A 85 -18.54 3.40 -10.28
C ARG A 85 -17.79 2.77 -9.10
N HIS A 86 -17.73 1.45 -9.01
CA HIS A 86 -17.05 0.77 -7.91
C HIS A 86 -15.54 0.99 -7.93
N PHE A 87 -14.95 1.04 -9.13
CA PHE A 87 -13.53 1.39 -9.28
C PHE A 87 -13.24 2.82 -8.81
N ARG A 88 -14.07 3.79 -9.22
CA ARG A 88 -13.98 5.17 -8.77
C ARG A 88 -14.19 5.29 -7.26
N ASN A 89 -15.15 4.56 -6.70
CA ASN A 89 -15.41 4.54 -5.26
C ASN A 89 -14.17 4.08 -4.48
N SER A 90 -13.53 2.98 -4.91
CA SER A 90 -12.27 2.52 -4.33
C SER A 90 -11.17 3.57 -4.46
N LEU A 91 -11.02 4.18 -5.64
CA LEU A 91 -9.98 5.17 -5.91
C LEU A 91 -10.16 6.42 -5.04
N VAL A 92 -11.36 6.96 -4.97
CA VAL A 92 -11.68 8.16 -4.16
C VAL A 92 -11.48 7.88 -2.68
N SER A 93 -11.98 6.75 -2.18
CA SER A 93 -11.86 6.38 -0.76
C SER A 93 -10.40 6.10 -0.36
N ALA A 94 -9.65 5.36 -1.19
CA ALA A 94 -8.25 5.07 -0.95
C ALA A 94 -7.36 6.32 -1.06
N ALA A 95 -7.55 7.15 -2.08
CA ALA A 95 -6.78 8.38 -2.25
C ALA A 95 -7.09 9.40 -1.13
N GLY A 96 -8.36 9.61 -0.81
CA GLY A 96 -8.79 10.53 0.24
C GLY A 96 -8.24 10.14 1.61
N SER A 97 -8.37 8.86 1.98
CA SER A 97 -7.82 8.36 3.25
C SER A 97 -6.28 8.41 3.28
N THR A 98 -5.62 8.17 2.15
CA THR A 98 -4.16 8.28 2.04
C THR A 98 -3.69 9.71 2.30
N ILE A 99 -4.31 10.69 1.66
CA ILE A 99 -3.97 12.10 1.85
C ILE A 99 -4.12 12.51 3.31
N LEU A 100 -5.24 12.17 3.95
CA LEU A 100 -5.47 12.48 5.36
C LEU A 100 -4.47 11.75 6.26
N SER A 101 -4.19 10.48 5.99
CA SER A 101 -3.23 9.69 6.78
C SER A 101 -1.81 10.25 6.69
N VAL A 102 -1.38 10.69 5.50
CA VAL A 102 -0.07 11.32 5.30
C VAL A 102 0.02 12.64 6.06
N ILE A 103 -1.00 13.49 5.96
CA ILE A 103 -1.03 14.79 6.64
C ILE A 103 -0.99 14.60 8.15
N ILE A 104 -1.92 13.80 8.70
CA ILE A 104 -2.02 13.57 10.15
C ILE A 104 -0.79 12.83 10.66
N GLY A 105 -0.33 11.81 9.93
CA GLY A 105 0.86 11.03 10.27
C GLY A 105 2.14 11.87 10.29
N ALA A 106 2.31 12.77 9.31
CA ALA A 106 3.44 13.67 9.28
C ALA A 106 3.41 14.68 10.44
N MET A 107 2.27 15.28 10.70
CA MET A 107 2.13 16.25 11.81
C MET A 107 2.35 15.58 13.17
N ALA A 108 1.73 14.45 13.42
CA ALA A 108 1.86 13.73 14.69
C ALA A 108 3.26 13.11 14.84
N GLY A 109 3.81 12.52 13.78
CA GLY A 109 5.16 11.99 13.77
C GLY A 109 6.22 13.06 14.03
N TYR A 110 6.07 14.24 13.43
CA TYR A 110 6.93 15.40 13.70
C TYR A 110 6.82 15.84 15.17
N GLY A 111 5.59 15.96 15.68
CA GLY A 111 5.34 16.26 17.08
C GLY A 111 6.07 15.30 18.03
N LEU A 112 5.93 14.00 17.80
CA LEU A 112 6.58 12.97 18.63
C LEU A 112 8.10 12.90 18.43
N SER A 113 8.64 13.39 17.33
CA SER A 113 10.08 13.42 17.07
C SER A 113 10.79 14.65 17.66
N ARG A 114 10.13 15.81 17.71
CA ARG A 114 10.75 17.11 18.05
C ARG A 114 10.37 17.68 19.39
N PHE A 115 9.22 17.27 19.94
CA PHE A 115 8.77 17.75 21.25
C PHE A 115 8.84 16.61 22.26
N LYS A 116 9.25 16.93 23.49
CA LYS A 116 9.24 15.99 24.58
C LYS A 116 7.89 16.01 25.26
N TYR A 117 7.18 14.88 25.15
CA TYR A 117 5.94 14.66 25.88
C TYR A 117 6.22 13.77 27.09
N TYR A 118 5.58 14.10 28.17
CA TYR A 118 5.63 13.29 29.37
C TYR A 118 4.20 13.19 29.92
N TRP A 119 3.62 12.02 29.90
CA TRP A 119 2.26 11.84 30.33
C TRP A 119 2.20 11.44 31.80
N GLY A 120 2.18 12.43 32.66
CA GLY A 120 1.78 12.44 34.05
C GLY A 120 2.20 11.23 34.89
N ARG A 121 1.22 10.66 35.60
CA ARG A 121 1.44 9.54 36.55
C ARG A 121 1.93 8.23 35.92
N LEU A 122 1.75 8.03 34.60
CA LEU A 122 2.15 6.80 33.90
C LEU A 122 3.62 6.78 33.52
N GLY A 123 4.33 7.91 33.60
CA GLY A 123 5.73 8.01 33.20
C GLY A 123 5.96 7.76 31.71
N TRP A 124 4.94 7.91 30.86
CA TRP A 124 5.05 7.64 29.44
C TRP A 124 5.83 8.77 28.75
N ASP A 125 6.84 8.39 28.03
CA ASP A 125 7.60 9.22 27.12
C ASP A 125 7.12 9.09 25.66
N ASN A 126 7.81 9.74 24.74
CA ASN A 126 7.49 9.70 23.31
C ASN A 126 7.52 8.29 22.72
N ASP A 127 8.41 7.42 23.21
CA ASP A 127 8.54 6.05 22.71
C ASP A 127 7.33 5.21 23.14
N ASN A 128 6.91 5.35 24.39
CA ASN A 128 5.72 4.69 24.92
C ASN A 128 4.45 5.16 24.19
N ILE A 129 4.32 6.49 23.94
CA ILE A 129 3.19 7.06 23.20
C ILE A 129 3.16 6.51 21.76
N ALA A 130 4.30 6.52 21.07
CA ALA A 130 4.40 6.01 19.71
C ALA A 130 4.09 4.50 19.66
N PHE A 131 4.59 3.73 20.59
CA PHE A 131 4.29 2.30 20.70
C PHE A 131 2.81 2.05 20.97
N TRP A 132 2.19 2.82 21.86
CA TRP A 132 0.77 2.74 22.12
C TRP A 132 -0.06 3.05 20.88
N ILE A 133 0.32 4.07 20.10
CA ILE A 133 -0.36 4.39 18.83
C ILE A 133 -0.28 3.22 17.86
N ILE A 134 0.92 2.65 17.61
CA ILE A 134 1.06 1.56 16.64
C ILE A 134 0.39 0.27 17.15
N SER A 135 0.32 0.05 18.46
CA SER A 135 -0.30 -1.14 19.05
C SER A 135 -1.80 -1.26 18.76
N GLN A 136 -2.48 -0.15 18.44
CA GLN A 136 -3.88 -0.16 18.02
C GLN A 136 -4.09 -0.98 16.73
N ARG A 137 -3.05 -1.14 15.94
CA ARG A 137 -3.10 -1.94 14.71
C ARG A 137 -3.12 -3.47 14.96
N PHE A 138 -2.77 -3.91 16.16
CA PHE A 138 -2.86 -5.33 16.55
C PHE A 138 -4.28 -5.76 16.93
N LEU A 139 -5.18 -4.82 17.15
CA LEU A 139 -6.58 -5.11 17.43
C LEU A 139 -7.27 -5.58 16.15
N PRO A 140 -7.97 -6.74 16.18
CA PRO A 140 -8.72 -7.21 15.01
C PRO A 140 -9.78 -6.19 14.59
N PRO A 141 -9.80 -5.72 13.33
CA PRO A 141 -10.77 -4.73 12.86
C PRO A 141 -12.23 -5.15 13.08
N ALA A 142 -12.50 -6.46 13.05
CA ALA A 142 -13.84 -7.01 13.27
C ALA A 142 -14.49 -6.60 14.59
N ILE A 143 -13.71 -6.34 15.65
CA ILE A 143 -14.22 -5.92 16.95
C ILE A 143 -14.92 -4.54 16.86
N PHE A 144 -14.45 -3.70 15.94
CA PHE A 144 -14.96 -2.34 15.79
C PHE A 144 -16.20 -2.22 14.89
N ILE A 145 -16.59 -3.28 14.17
CA ILE A 145 -17.68 -3.22 13.17
C ILE A 145 -18.97 -2.70 13.79
N VAL A 146 -19.46 -3.36 14.83
CA VAL A 146 -20.75 -3.00 15.44
C VAL A 146 -20.76 -1.57 16.00
N PRO A 147 -19.77 -1.15 16.81
CA PRO A 147 -19.67 0.24 17.26
C PRO A 147 -19.60 1.24 16.11
N PHE A 148 -18.85 0.92 15.04
CA PHE A 148 -18.75 1.80 13.87
C PHE A 148 -20.06 1.93 13.12
N VAL A 149 -20.77 0.84 12.86
CA VAL A 149 -22.07 0.87 12.17
C VAL A 149 -23.06 1.73 12.96
N LEU A 150 -23.13 1.58 14.29
CA LEU A 150 -24.02 2.38 15.13
C LEU A 150 -23.65 3.88 15.09
N LEU A 151 -22.36 4.19 15.23
CA LEU A 151 -21.85 5.56 15.18
C LEU A 151 -22.10 6.20 13.81
N TYR A 152 -21.78 5.50 12.74
CA TYR A 152 -21.94 6.00 11.38
C TYR A 152 -23.40 6.20 10.98
N ASN A 153 -24.28 5.33 11.48
CA ASN A 153 -25.71 5.54 11.29
C ASN A 153 -26.21 6.80 12.03
N ALA A 154 -25.74 7.04 13.25
CA ALA A 154 -26.11 8.23 14.02
C ALA A 154 -25.64 9.54 13.34
N PHE A 155 -24.51 9.52 12.63
CA PHE A 155 -23.98 10.69 11.91
C PHE A 155 -24.32 10.71 10.42
N SER A 156 -25.17 9.81 9.93
CA SER A 156 -25.53 9.70 8.50
C SER A 156 -24.31 9.52 7.57
N LEU A 157 -23.30 8.79 8.04
CA LEU A 157 -22.05 8.49 7.30
C LEU A 157 -22.09 7.14 6.57
N ILE A 158 -23.13 6.32 6.81
CA ILE A 158 -23.32 5.05 6.09
C ILE A 158 -23.49 5.34 4.60
N ASP A 159 -22.86 4.51 3.78
CA ASP A 159 -22.93 4.57 2.32
C ASP A 159 -22.43 5.88 1.69
N THR A 160 -21.43 6.51 2.34
CA THR A 160 -20.80 7.75 1.87
C THR A 160 -19.30 7.62 1.68
N TYR A 161 -18.73 8.39 0.74
CA TYR A 161 -17.27 8.51 0.60
C TYR A 161 -16.60 9.03 1.88
N GLY A 162 -17.23 10.03 2.51
CA GLY A 162 -16.72 10.61 3.77
C GLY A 162 -16.59 9.57 4.86
N GLY A 163 -17.60 8.71 5.00
CA GLY A 163 -17.58 7.60 5.94
C GLY A 163 -16.40 6.66 5.68
N LEU A 164 -16.23 6.16 4.44
CA LEU A 164 -15.11 5.29 4.10
C LEU A 164 -13.75 5.96 4.29
N ILE A 165 -13.61 7.23 3.86
CA ILE A 165 -12.36 7.97 4.01
C ILE A 165 -11.98 8.08 5.49
N ILE A 166 -12.92 8.41 6.37
CA ILE A 166 -12.66 8.51 7.81
C ILE A 166 -12.29 7.14 8.40
N ALA A 167 -13.03 6.07 8.07
CA ALA A 167 -12.74 4.73 8.56
C ALA A 167 -11.32 4.29 8.15
N TYR A 168 -10.98 4.40 6.88
CA TYR A 168 -9.67 3.98 6.36
C TYR A 168 -8.54 4.84 6.92
N THR A 169 -8.75 6.15 7.06
CA THR A 169 -7.78 7.05 7.69
C THR A 169 -7.49 6.62 9.12
N MET A 170 -8.51 6.33 9.90
CA MET A 170 -8.37 5.94 11.31
C MET A 170 -7.48 4.70 11.48
N PHE A 171 -7.62 3.71 10.59
CA PHE A 171 -6.77 2.51 10.61
C PHE A 171 -5.37 2.73 10.04
N ASN A 172 -5.17 3.73 9.19
CA ASN A 172 -3.87 4.05 8.60
C ASN A 172 -3.01 4.98 9.47
N ILE A 173 -3.61 5.85 10.27
CA ILE A 173 -2.90 6.81 11.14
C ILE A 173 -1.81 6.16 11.99
N PRO A 174 -2.03 5.05 12.72
CA PRO A 174 -1.00 4.48 13.57
C PRO A 174 0.29 4.14 12.82
N PHE A 175 0.16 3.57 11.65
CA PHE A 175 1.27 3.23 10.77
C PHE A 175 1.95 4.47 10.19
N ALA A 176 1.16 5.45 9.76
CA ALA A 176 1.67 6.70 9.22
C ALA A 176 2.47 7.49 10.26
N VAL A 177 1.98 7.59 11.49
CA VAL A 177 2.67 8.27 12.60
C VAL A 177 3.99 7.56 12.93
N TRP A 178 3.98 6.24 13.01
CA TRP A 178 5.17 5.44 13.33
C TRP A 178 6.28 5.65 12.32
N ILE A 179 5.96 5.49 11.01
CA ILE A 179 6.95 5.66 9.95
C ILE A 179 7.46 7.10 9.89
N MET A 180 6.57 8.08 9.93
CA MET A 180 6.99 9.47 9.83
C MET A 180 7.86 9.90 11.01
N ARG A 181 7.52 9.44 12.23
CA ARG A 181 8.36 9.68 13.41
C ARG A 181 9.77 9.13 13.21
N ASP A 182 9.90 7.91 12.70
CA ASP A 182 11.21 7.28 12.48
C ASP A 182 12.04 8.06 11.44
N PHE A 183 11.42 8.48 10.33
CA PHE A 183 12.07 9.33 9.35
C PHE A 183 12.53 10.67 9.94
N PHE A 184 11.69 11.33 10.72
CA PHE A 184 12.07 12.61 11.34
C PHE A 184 13.16 12.44 12.40
N ASN A 185 13.17 11.36 13.16
CA ASN A 185 14.25 11.04 14.11
C ASN A 185 15.60 10.85 13.40
N GLY A 186 15.60 10.38 12.16
CA GLY A 186 16.80 10.23 11.34
C GLY A 186 17.37 11.55 10.79
N LEU A 187 16.63 12.67 10.87
CA LEU A 187 17.09 13.97 10.40
C LEU A 187 17.78 14.76 11.51
N PRO A 188 18.97 15.35 11.24
CA PRO A 188 19.67 16.22 12.20
C PRO A 188 18.79 17.42 12.60
N VAL A 189 18.67 17.66 13.91
CA VAL A 189 17.91 18.80 14.45
C VAL A 189 18.55 20.14 14.09
N ASP A 190 19.85 20.15 13.92
CA ASP A 190 20.64 21.34 13.59
C ASP A 190 20.16 22.05 12.31
N LEU A 191 19.59 21.30 11.36
CA LEU A 191 19.01 21.88 10.13
C LEU A 191 17.83 22.80 10.43
N GLU A 192 17.01 22.42 11.40
CA GLU A 192 15.86 23.22 11.83
C GLU A 192 16.30 24.40 12.71
N GLU A 193 17.29 24.17 13.57
CA GLU A 193 17.84 25.22 14.43
C GLU A 193 18.52 26.31 13.63
N SER A 194 19.31 25.95 12.61
CA SER A 194 19.93 26.91 11.69
C SER A 194 18.89 27.78 10.99
N ALA A 195 17.83 27.18 10.45
CA ALA A 195 16.75 27.93 9.82
C ALA A 195 16.03 28.89 10.79
N ARG A 196 15.92 28.49 12.05
CA ARG A 196 15.29 29.35 13.08
C ARG A 196 16.20 30.53 13.46
N VAL A 197 17.52 30.34 13.44
CA VAL A 197 18.47 31.43 13.59
C VAL A 197 18.35 32.43 12.44
N ASP A 198 18.10 31.93 11.21
CA ASP A 198 17.82 32.73 10.01
C ASP A 198 16.40 33.37 10.01
N GLY A 199 15.66 33.27 11.12
CA GLY A 199 14.36 33.91 11.29
C GLY A 199 13.15 33.08 10.87
N ALA A 200 13.30 31.81 10.49
CA ALA A 200 12.16 30.95 10.20
C ALA A 200 11.38 30.60 11.47
N THR A 201 10.05 30.58 11.36
CA THR A 201 9.21 30.01 12.40
C THR A 201 9.37 28.48 12.44
N ARG A 202 8.97 27.82 13.53
CA ARG A 202 8.97 26.34 13.61
C ARG A 202 8.18 25.71 12.47
N TRP A 203 7.01 26.26 12.16
CA TRP A 203 6.18 25.80 11.03
C TRP A 203 6.87 26.05 9.69
N GLY A 204 7.56 27.19 9.54
CA GLY A 204 8.36 27.47 8.35
C GLY A 204 9.52 26.49 8.15
N ALA A 205 10.26 26.16 9.23
CA ALA A 205 11.32 25.15 9.20
C ALA A 205 10.74 23.76 8.86
N PHE A 206 9.64 23.36 9.48
CA PHE A 206 8.95 22.09 9.17
C PHE A 206 8.58 22.00 7.68
N MET A 207 7.86 22.99 7.15
CA MET A 207 7.34 22.95 5.78
C MET A 207 8.42 23.08 4.70
N ARG A 208 9.46 23.91 4.95
CA ARG A 208 10.47 24.24 3.93
C ARG A 208 11.71 23.36 3.98
N ILE A 209 11.98 22.71 5.12
CA ILE A 209 13.21 21.92 5.31
C ILE A 209 12.87 20.48 5.64
N VAL A 210 12.18 20.24 6.76
CA VAL A 210 11.96 18.88 7.30
C VAL A 210 11.09 18.05 6.36
N LEU A 211 9.97 18.60 5.94
CA LEU A 211 8.99 17.90 5.10
C LEU A 211 9.58 17.49 3.73
N PRO A 212 10.26 18.40 2.98
CA PRO A 212 10.94 18.02 1.74
C PRO A 212 12.06 16.99 1.92
N LEU A 213 12.85 17.09 2.99
CA LEU A 213 13.90 16.11 3.30
C LEU A 213 13.32 14.73 3.67
N SER A 214 12.09 14.70 4.21
CA SER A 214 11.37 13.49 4.55
C SER A 214 10.52 12.94 3.39
N ALA A 215 10.63 13.48 2.19
CA ALA A 215 9.86 13.05 1.02
C ALA A 215 9.87 11.52 0.80
N PRO A 216 10.99 10.79 0.98
CA PRO A 216 10.96 9.33 0.87
C PRO A 216 10.02 8.66 1.89
N GLY A 217 9.98 9.18 3.13
CA GLY A 217 9.07 8.71 4.18
C GLY A 217 7.61 9.00 3.86
N LEU A 218 7.31 10.23 3.39
CA LEU A 218 5.98 10.61 2.95
C LEU A 218 5.46 9.72 1.83
N VAL A 219 6.32 9.44 0.85
CA VAL A 219 5.97 8.54 -0.26
C VAL A 219 5.73 7.12 0.23
N ALA A 220 6.56 6.60 1.13
CA ALA A 220 6.36 5.28 1.71
C ALA A 220 5.01 5.20 2.45
N VAL A 221 4.71 6.17 3.32
CA VAL A 221 3.42 6.23 4.01
C VAL A 221 2.25 6.32 3.03
N ALA A 222 2.35 7.16 1.99
CA ALA A 222 1.30 7.32 0.99
C ALA A 222 1.01 6.00 0.28
N ILE A 223 2.04 5.28 -0.15
CA ILE A 223 1.90 4.02 -0.88
C ILE A 223 1.28 2.94 0.00
N PHE A 224 1.80 2.73 1.21
CA PHE A 224 1.24 1.72 2.10
C PHE A 224 -0.20 2.06 2.53
N SER A 225 -0.47 3.32 2.86
CA SER A 225 -1.83 3.75 3.20
C SER A 225 -2.81 3.53 2.06
N PHE A 226 -2.38 3.82 0.81
CA PHE A 226 -3.20 3.56 -0.38
C PHE A 226 -3.45 2.06 -0.57
N ILE A 227 -2.41 1.23 -0.50
CA ILE A 227 -2.54 -0.23 -0.67
C ILE A 227 -3.48 -0.81 0.39
N PHE A 228 -3.36 -0.40 1.65
CA PHE A 228 -4.25 -0.88 2.72
C PHE A 228 -5.68 -0.45 2.49
N ALA A 229 -5.93 0.82 2.12
CA ALA A 229 -7.27 1.33 1.86
C ALA A 229 -7.88 0.75 0.59
N TRP A 230 -7.07 0.54 -0.47
CA TRP A 230 -7.51 -0.06 -1.73
C TRP A 230 -7.99 -1.50 -1.57
N ASN A 231 -7.30 -2.29 -0.73
CA ASN A 231 -7.63 -3.68 -0.47
C ASN A 231 -8.61 -3.87 0.70
N GLU A 232 -9.09 -2.77 1.31
CA GLU A 232 -9.97 -2.86 2.45
C GLU A 232 -11.35 -3.36 2.01
N TYR A 233 -11.78 -4.44 2.63
CA TYR A 233 -13.03 -5.13 2.31
C TYR A 233 -14.05 -5.03 3.44
N LEU A 234 -13.60 -5.22 4.69
CA LEU A 234 -14.46 -5.48 5.82
C LEU A 234 -15.33 -4.26 6.20
N PHE A 235 -14.69 -3.09 6.32
CA PHE A 235 -15.42 -1.85 6.59
C PHE A 235 -16.26 -1.40 5.40
N ALA A 236 -15.75 -1.60 4.16
CA ALA A 236 -16.53 -1.33 2.97
C ALA A 236 -17.81 -2.17 2.95
N LEU A 237 -17.70 -3.47 3.22
CA LEU A 237 -18.85 -4.38 3.25
C LEU A 237 -19.90 -3.95 4.30
N MET A 238 -19.46 -3.47 5.46
CA MET A 238 -20.34 -3.14 6.57
C MET A 238 -20.89 -1.71 6.56
N LEU A 239 -20.16 -0.80 5.92
CA LEU A 239 -20.50 0.63 5.91
C LEU A 239 -21.08 1.11 4.58
N THR A 240 -21.20 0.25 3.55
CA THR A 240 -21.78 0.64 2.26
C THR A 240 -22.90 -0.29 1.84
N ASN A 241 -23.87 0.27 1.08
CA ASN A 241 -25.03 -0.48 0.61
C ASN A 241 -25.24 -0.34 -0.92
N PHE A 242 -25.10 0.88 -1.49
CA PHE A 242 -25.41 1.17 -2.91
C PHE A 242 -24.46 2.17 -3.55
N ASN A 243 -24.19 3.31 -2.88
CA ASN A 243 -23.49 4.46 -3.51
C ASN A 243 -21.98 4.32 -3.44
N ALA A 244 -21.45 3.91 -2.28
CA ALA A 244 -20.03 3.92 -1.97
C ALA A 244 -19.38 2.51 -2.00
N ILE A 245 -20.05 1.50 -2.54
CA ILE A 245 -19.52 0.14 -2.66
C ILE A 245 -18.18 0.17 -3.41
N THR A 246 -17.18 -0.54 -2.87
CA THR A 246 -15.82 -0.59 -3.41
C THR A 246 -15.57 -1.82 -4.27
N MET A 247 -14.45 -1.85 -5.02
CA MET A 247 -14.08 -2.99 -5.87
C MET A 247 -13.94 -4.31 -5.09
N PRO A 248 -13.30 -4.38 -3.91
CA PRO A 248 -13.26 -5.62 -3.14
C PRO A 248 -14.64 -6.17 -2.80
N VAL A 249 -15.59 -5.30 -2.48
CA VAL A 249 -16.97 -5.72 -2.18
C VAL A 249 -17.69 -6.19 -3.44
N LEU A 250 -17.52 -5.48 -4.57
CA LEU A 250 -18.07 -5.91 -5.86
C LEU A 250 -17.55 -7.30 -6.25
N ILE A 251 -16.24 -7.53 -6.15
CA ILE A 251 -15.60 -8.81 -6.50
C ILE A 251 -16.14 -9.94 -5.61
N ALA A 252 -16.20 -9.72 -4.30
CA ALA A 252 -16.73 -10.71 -3.36
C ALA A 252 -18.22 -10.99 -3.55
N GLY A 253 -18.97 -9.99 -4.03
CA GLY A 253 -20.42 -10.11 -4.33
C GLY A 253 -20.77 -10.92 -5.57
N GLN A 254 -19.78 -11.36 -6.38
CA GLN A 254 -20.03 -12.17 -7.59
C GLN A 254 -20.40 -13.64 -7.28
N ASN A 255 -20.76 -13.94 -6.05
CA ASN A 255 -21.32 -15.21 -5.64
C ASN A 255 -22.85 -15.08 -5.65
N ASN A 256 -23.49 -15.54 -6.70
CA ASN A 256 -24.92 -15.43 -6.89
C ASN A 256 -25.62 -16.81 -6.78
N THR A 257 -26.94 -16.85 -6.91
CA THR A 257 -27.74 -18.08 -6.81
C THR A 257 -27.41 -19.14 -7.86
N ARG A 258 -26.72 -18.79 -8.94
CA ARG A 258 -26.26 -19.71 -10.00
C ARG A 258 -24.86 -20.27 -9.72
N GLY A 259 -24.22 -19.86 -8.63
CA GLY A 259 -22.87 -20.23 -8.24
C GLY A 259 -21.86 -19.07 -8.37
N ILE A 260 -20.58 -19.39 -8.20
CA ILE A 260 -19.50 -18.41 -8.26
C ILE A 260 -19.07 -18.23 -9.73
N GLU A 261 -19.13 -17.00 -10.20
CA GLU A 261 -18.70 -16.64 -11.57
C GLU A 261 -17.19 -16.37 -11.63
N TRP A 262 -16.39 -17.44 -11.52
CA TRP A 262 -14.92 -17.35 -11.47
C TRP A 262 -14.28 -16.57 -12.62
N TRP A 263 -14.86 -16.68 -13.82
CA TRP A 263 -14.40 -15.97 -15.01
C TRP A 263 -14.56 -14.46 -14.87
N PHE A 264 -15.73 -14.01 -14.39
CA PHE A 264 -16.02 -12.59 -14.20
C PHE A 264 -15.25 -12.02 -12.99
N ILE A 265 -15.19 -12.76 -11.88
CA ILE A 265 -14.32 -12.44 -10.73
C ILE A 265 -12.86 -12.23 -11.19
N SER A 266 -12.37 -13.11 -12.07
CA SER A 266 -10.99 -13.02 -12.56
C SER A 266 -10.76 -11.76 -13.40
N ALA A 267 -11.71 -11.37 -14.26
CA ALA A 267 -11.63 -10.13 -15.03
C ALA A 267 -11.65 -8.88 -14.12
N LEU A 268 -12.59 -8.82 -13.16
CA LEU A 268 -12.65 -7.72 -12.18
C LEU A 268 -11.40 -7.65 -11.32
N THR A 269 -10.87 -8.79 -10.89
CA THR A 269 -9.64 -8.84 -10.07
C THR A 269 -8.43 -8.36 -10.85
N LEU A 270 -8.28 -8.74 -12.13
CA LEU A 270 -7.21 -8.22 -12.98
C LEU A 270 -7.29 -6.70 -13.12
N MET A 271 -8.49 -6.15 -13.32
CA MET A 271 -8.68 -4.70 -13.34
C MET A 271 -8.30 -4.05 -11.99
N ALA A 272 -8.69 -4.66 -10.88
CA ALA A 272 -8.40 -4.16 -9.53
C ALA A 272 -6.92 -4.24 -9.16
N VAL A 273 -6.13 -5.13 -9.75
CA VAL A 273 -4.69 -5.26 -9.50
C VAL A 273 -3.88 -4.16 -10.18
N VAL A 274 -4.37 -3.58 -11.29
CA VAL A 274 -3.64 -2.58 -12.08
C VAL A 274 -3.15 -1.37 -11.25
N PRO A 275 -3.97 -0.69 -10.44
CA PRO A 275 -3.50 0.42 -9.61
C PRO A 275 -2.40 0.02 -8.62
N VAL A 276 -2.50 -1.17 -8.04
CA VAL A 276 -1.51 -1.68 -7.08
C VAL A 276 -0.17 -1.93 -7.77
N ILE A 277 -0.19 -2.50 -8.99
CA ILE A 277 1.03 -2.68 -9.80
C ILE A 277 1.67 -1.33 -10.13
N ILE A 278 0.88 -0.37 -10.60
CA ILE A 278 1.38 0.98 -10.94
C ILE A 278 2.05 1.62 -9.72
N ILE A 279 1.41 1.56 -8.56
CA ILE A 279 1.94 2.10 -7.31
C ILE A 279 3.20 1.34 -6.87
N GLY A 280 3.22 0.02 -7.00
CA GLY A 280 4.41 -0.81 -6.71
C GLY A 280 5.62 -0.43 -7.57
N LEU A 281 5.42 -0.20 -8.87
CA LEU A 281 6.47 0.26 -9.79
C LEU A 281 6.96 1.68 -9.46
N LEU A 282 6.06 2.54 -9.00
CA LEU A 282 6.46 3.87 -8.50
C LEU A 282 7.28 3.77 -7.22
N LEU A 283 6.95 2.83 -6.33
CA LEU A 283 7.67 2.59 -5.08
C LEU A 283 9.12 2.16 -5.31
N GLU A 284 9.40 1.33 -6.31
CA GLU A 284 10.74 0.84 -6.62
C GLU A 284 11.76 1.97 -6.77
N ARG A 285 11.37 3.08 -7.40
CA ARG A 285 12.24 4.26 -7.60
C ARG A 285 12.65 4.93 -6.28
N PHE A 286 11.81 4.88 -5.26
CA PHE A 286 12.06 5.52 -3.97
C PHE A 286 12.82 4.60 -3.03
N ILE A 287 12.55 3.30 -3.04
CA ILE A 287 13.28 2.30 -2.23
C ILE A 287 14.73 2.22 -2.68
N THR A 288 14.99 2.13 -3.97
CA THR A 288 16.36 2.00 -4.49
C THR A 288 17.21 3.23 -4.18
N ARG A 289 16.64 4.43 -4.20
CA ARG A 289 17.35 5.66 -3.82
C ARG A 289 17.60 5.77 -2.31
N GLY A 290 16.65 5.36 -1.48
CA GLY A 290 16.79 5.39 -0.02
C GLY A 290 17.82 4.40 0.51
N LEU A 291 17.85 3.17 -0.03
CA LEU A 291 18.81 2.14 0.37
C LEU A 291 20.25 2.47 -0.06
N THR A 292 20.43 3.12 -1.22
CA THR A 292 21.77 3.52 -1.69
C THR A 292 22.32 4.71 -0.92
N ALA A 293 21.50 5.63 -0.44
CA ALA A 293 21.92 6.74 0.42
C ALA A 293 22.37 6.28 1.82
N GLY A 294 21.78 5.19 2.36
CA GLY A 294 22.18 4.60 3.64
C GLY A 294 23.42 3.71 3.58
N ALA A 295 23.73 3.11 2.42
CA ALA A 295 24.85 2.20 2.24
C ALA A 295 26.23 2.87 2.08
N VAL A 296 26.30 4.20 2.01
CA VAL A 296 27.55 4.99 1.88
C VAL A 296 28.13 5.43 3.23
N LYS A 297 27.54 5.00 4.36
CA LYS A 297 28.12 5.17 5.70
C LYS A 297 28.88 3.89 6.10
N GLY A 298 29.97 3.62 5.40
CA GLY A 298 30.93 2.57 5.72
C GLY A 298 32.31 2.96 5.24
#